data_8f0399fed1a961f55c5e37bdb962db8a
#
_entry.id   8f0399fed1a961f55c5e37bdb962db8a
#
_cell.length_a   1.000
_cell.length_b   1.000
_cell.length_c   1.000
_cell.angle_alpha   90.00
_cell.angle_beta   90.00
_cell.angle_gamma   90.00
#
_symmetry.space_group_name_H-M   'P 1'
#
loop_
_entity.id
_entity.type
_entity.pdbx_description
1 polymer ?
#
loop_
_entity_poly.entity_id
_entity_poly.type
_entity_poly.pdbx_seq_one_letter_code
_entity_poly.pdbx_strand_id
1 'polypeptide(L)'
;MSGSSVLAVVSLLAICGPLTTGFSIIPGKYDVYNHKSVSQHVEYKKNLFGYGTNRAPAHDTPPSACKCRCGERNDASRIVGGQAAGVNEFPWMARLSYFNRFYCGGMLINDRYVLTAAHCVKGFMWFMIRVTFGEHDRCNETFRPETRFVLRAIVNDFSFTNFNNDIALLRLNDRVPITDFIRPICLPNPKATDASYIGRKAIATGWGTLKEEGKPSCILQEVEVPVISNERCVSETNYTQKMITNNMLCAGYPGVGQKDSCQGDSGGPLAMQREDKRYELIGIVSWGNGCARPNYPGVYTRVTRFVEWIRANSYDGCFCNE
;
A
#
# COMPACT_ATOMS: atom_id res chain seq x y z
N MET A 1 -42.16 -9.76 7.31
CA MET A 1 -41.77 -11.15 7.59
C MET A 1 -40.35 -11.32 7.05
N SER A 2 -39.45 -11.66 8.00
CA SER A 2 -38.05 -12.16 7.91
C SER A 2 -37.18 -11.57 6.82
N GLY A 3 -36.16 -10.81 7.05
CA GLY A 3 -35.05 -10.89 8.00
C GLY A 3 -34.01 -11.91 7.51
N SER A 4 -32.96 -11.44 6.80
CA SER A 4 -31.73 -12.24 6.75
C SER A 4 -30.54 -11.30 6.49
N SER A 5 -29.80 -11.07 7.56
CA SER A 5 -28.48 -10.48 7.57
C SER A 5 -27.49 -11.45 6.93
N VAL A 6 -26.67 -10.99 6.01
CA VAL A 6 -25.52 -11.75 5.52
C VAL A 6 -24.24 -11.09 6.03
N LEU A 7 -23.72 -11.62 7.12
CA LEU A 7 -22.31 -11.49 7.50
C LEU A 7 -21.51 -12.52 6.68
N ALA A 8 -20.68 -12.05 5.76
CA ALA A 8 -19.65 -12.88 5.17
C ALA A 8 -18.40 -12.80 6.06
N VAL A 9 -18.29 -13.73 6.99
CA VAL A 9 -17.09 -14.00 7.78
C VAL A 9 -16.21 -14.94 6.96
N VAL A 10 -15.01 -14.49 6.64
CA VAL A 10 -13.96 -15.33 6.05
C VAL A 10 -13.50 -16.31 7.13
N SER A 11 -13.96 -17.55 7.05
CA SER A 11 -13.49 -18.66 7.90
C SER A 11 -12.30 -19.33 7.22
N LEU A 12 -11.12 -19.12 7.76
CA LEU A 12 -9.96 -19.98 7.61
C LEU A 12 -9.67 -20.57 9.00
N LEU A 13 -10.30 -21.68 9.31
CA LEU A 13 -9.93 -22.49 10.47
C LEU A 13 -9.21 -23.75 10.01
N ALA A 14 -7.95 -23.81 10.39
CA ALA A 14 -7.06 -24.93 10.24
C ALA A 14 -7.51 -26.09 11.15
N ILE A 15 -7.41 -27.29 10.61
CA ILE A 15 -7.52 -28.55 11.30
C ILE A 15 -6.21 -28.77 12.07
N CYS A 16 -6.28 -28.81 13.40
CA CYS A 16 -5.28 -29.44 14.26
C CYS A 16 -5.98 -30.17 15.38
N GLY A 17 -5.83 -31.50 15.42
CA GLY A 17 -6.31 -32.37 16.49
C GLY A 17 -5.47 -32.24 17.78
N PRO A 18 -5.94 -32.76 18.91
CA PRO A 18 -5.38 -32.49 20.23
C PRO A 18 -4.17 -33.37 20.54
N LEU A 19 -3.07 -32.73 20.94
CA LEU A 19 -1.98 -33.37 21.71
C LEU A 19 -1.99 -32.78 23.12
N THR A 20 -2.42 -33.63 24.06
CA THR A 20 -2.36 -33.41 25.51
C THR A 20 -0.93 -33.60 26.01
N THR A 21 -0.30 -32.56 26.51
CA THR A 21 0.69 -32.66 27.60
C THR A 21 0.68 -31.35 28.40
N GLY A 22 0.48 -31.51 29.71
CA GLY A 22 0.34 -30.41 30.65
C GLY A 22 1.63 -29.63 30.89
N PHE A 23 1.50 -28.32 30.98
CA PHE A 23 2.45 -27.46 31.65
C PHE A 23 1.69 -26.46 32.53
N SER A 24 2.02 -26.49 33.82
CA SER A 24 1.53 -25.53 34.81
C SER A 24 2.06 -24.14 34.55
N ILE A 25 1.16 -23.16 34.48
CA ILE A 25 1.50 -21.73 34.39
C ILE A 25 1.43 -21.10 35.78
N ILE A 26 2.57 -20.56 36.24
CA ILE A 26 2.67 -19.73 37.44
C ILE A 26 2.35 -18.28 37.01
N PRO A 27 1.47 -17.53 37.71
CA PRO A 27 1.18 -16.14 37.35
C PRO A 27 2.28 -15.20 37.87
N GLY A 28 3.01 -14.57 36.94
CA GLY A 28 3.94 -13.49 37.22
C GLY A 28 3.28 -12.12 37.05
N LYS A 29 3.47 -11.27 38.06
CA LYS A 29 2.96 -9.89 38.15
C LYS A 29 3.53 -9.01 37.05
N TYR A 30 2.68 -8.19 36.42
CA TYR A 30 3.06 -7.11 35.53
C TYR A 30 3.39 -5.85 36.34
N ASP A 31 4.65 -5.41 36.32
CA ASP A 31 5.06 -4.09 36.79
C ASP A 31 4.99 -3.05 35.68
N VAL A 32 4.28 -1.98 35.97
CA VAL A 32 4.14 -0.77 35.14
C VAL A 32 5.44 0.02 35.21
N TYR A 33 6.20 0.12 34.11
CA TYR A 33 7.37 1.00 34.06
C TYR A 33 7.03 2.39 33.54
N ASN A 34 7.22 3.36 34.42
CA ASN A 34 7.11 4.79 34.24
C ASN A 34 8.36 5.33 33.51
N HIS A 35 8.15 6.18 32.50
CA HIS A 35 9.22 6.91 31.83
C HIS A 35 9.87 7.93 32.76
N LYS A 36 11.15 7.73 33.12
CA LYS A 36 12.15 8.80 33.34
C LYS A 36 13.57 8.24 33.39
N SER A 37 14.43 8.85 32.55
CA SER A 37 15.90 8.91 32.65
C SER A 37 16.68 7.60 32.80
N VAL A 38 17.34 7.17 31.70
CA VAL A 38 18.59 6.40 31.78
C VAL A 38 19.59 6.99 30.77
N SER A 39 20.33 7.99 31.22
CA SER A 39 21.69 8.19 30.78
C SER A 39 22.58 7.52 31.83
N GLN A 40 23.68 6.90 31.38
CA GLN A 40 24.74 6.26 32.15
C GLN A 40 24.42 4.82 32.66
N HIS A 41 24.94 3.87 31.90
CA HIS A 41 25.78 2.74 32.34
C HIS A 41 25.81 1.67 31.25
N VAL A 42 26.67 1.84 30.25
CA VAL A 42 27.21 0.73 29.46
C VAL A 42 28.73 0.90 29.37
N GLU A 43 29.37 0.60 30.49
CA GLU A 43 30.79 0.26 30.51
C GLU A 43 30.95 -0.96 31.42
N TYR A 44 31.41 -2.05 30.87
CA TYR A 44 31.95 -3.26 31.39
C TYR A 44 31.39 -4.54 30.75
N LYS A 45 32.03 -4.95 29.66
CA LYS A 45 32.53 -6.31 29.40
C LYS A 45 33.25 -6.32 28.06
N LYS A 46 34.50 -5.88 28.09
CA LYS A 46 35.54 -6.28 27.11
C LYS A 46 36.22 -7.51 27.63
N ASN A 47 36.53 -8.38 26.68
CA ASN A 47 37.44 -9.52 26.74
C ASN A 47 36.85 -10.88 27.12
N LEU A 48 36.47 -11.62 26.09
CA LEU A 48 36.96 -12.96 25.79
C LEU A 48 36.50 -13.39 24.38
N PHE A 49 37.47 -13.89 23.60
CA PHE A 49 37.41 -14.35 22.19
C PHE A 49 37.60 -13.27 21.12
N GLY A 50 38.86 -13.05 20.78
CA GLY A 50 39.27 -12.40 19.55
C GLY A 50 39.01 -13.32 18.34
N TYR A 51 38.50 -12.71 17.33
CA TYR A 51 38.65 -12.84 15.88
C TYR A 51 37.40 -12.17 15.22
N GLY A 52 37.62 -11.15 14.42
CA GLY A 52 36.55 -10.61 13.60
C GLY A 52 36.62 -9.08 13.52
N THR A 53 37.10 -8.63 12.41
CA THR A 53 37.19 -7.25 11.95
C THR A 53 35.99 -6.40 12.37
N ASN A 54 36.25 -5.33 13.12
CA ASN A 54 35.31 -4.24 13.43
C ASN A 54 34.87 -3.55 12.16
N ARG A 55 33.81 -4.06 11.50
CA ARG A 55 32.92 -3.23 10.74
C ARG A 55 31.82 -2.79 11.71
N ALA A 56 31.88 -1.53 12.14
CA ALA A 56 30.72 -0.84 12.68
C ALA A 56 29.54 -1.05 11.71
N PRO A 57 28.30 -1.24 12.19
CA PRO A 57 27.14 -1.24 11.31
C PRO A 57 27.21 0.08 10.54
N ALA A 58 27.26 -0.02 9.22
CA ALA A 58 27.25 1.15 8.36
C ALA A 58 25.99 1.95 8.77
N HIS A 59 26.19 3.10 9.40
CA HIS A 59 25.15 4.10 9.52
C HIS A 59 24.74 4.42 8.08
N ASP A 60 23.55 3.95 7.68
CA ASP A 60 22.91 4.31 6.43
C ASP A 60 22.61 5.82 6.47
N THR A 61 23.65 6.64 6.27
CA THR A 61 23.46 8.06 5.98
C THR A 61 22.66 8.14 4.68
N PRO A 62 21.56 8.89 4.65
CA PRO A 62 20.83 9.09 3.41
C PRO A 62 21.81 9.62 2.35
N PRO A 63 21.78 9.09 1.12
CA PRO A 63 22.64 9.58 0.06
C PRO A 63 22.35 11.07 -0.15
N SER A 64 23.38 11.85 -0.35
CA SER A 64 23.42 13.33 -0.35
C SER A 64 22.56 14.02 -1.40
N ALA A 65 21.87 13.36 -2.27
CA ALA A 65 20.73 13.75 -3.13
C ALA A 65 20.44 12.61 -4.11
N CYS A 66 19.19 12.22 -4.25
CA CYS A 66 18.79 11.30 -5.30
C CYS A 66 18.65 12.03 -6.63
N LYS A 67 19.46 11.62 -7.61
CA LYS A 67 19.37 12.11 -8.98
C LYS A 67 18.27 11.34 -9.74
N CYS A 68 17.04 11.42 -9.30
CA CYS A 68 15.90 10.83 -9.97
C CYS A 68 14.69 11.77 -9.96
N ARG A 69 13.74 11.52 -10.85
CA ARG A 69 12.45 12.24 -10.91
C ARG A 69 11.34 11.26 -10.60
N CYS A 70 10.40 11.66 -9.77
CA CYS A 70 9.22 10.88 -9.45
C CYS A 70 8.11 11.04 -10.47
N GLY A 71 7.19 10.09 -10.54
CA GLY A 71 5.91 10.21 -11.25
C GLY A 71 6.00 10.23 -12.77
N GLU A 72 7.14 9.89 -13.36
CA GLU A 72 7.28 9.78 -14.82
C GLU A 72 6.67 8.45 -15.28
N ARG A 73 5.56 8.53 -16.00
CA ARG A 73 4.92 7.41 -16.69
C ARG A 73 5.67 7.14 -17.99
N ASN A 74 5.88 5.88 -18.33
CA ASN A 74 6.44 5.50 -19.62
C ASN A 74 5.37 5.59 -20.72
N ASP A 75 5.80 5.84 -21.95
CA ASP A 75 4.87 5.88 -23.09
C ASP A 75 4.23 4.50 -23.30
N ALA A 76 2.91 4.48 -23.24
CA ALA A 76 2.14 3.29 -23.58
C ALA A 76 1.95 3.19 -25.10
N SER A 77 2.18 2.03 -25.67
CA SER A 77 1.54 1.70 -26.94
C SER A 77 0.03 1.52 -26.64
N ARG A 78 -0.77 2.56 -26.90
CA ARG A 78 -2.22 2.57 -26.64
C ARG A 78 -2.89 1.39 -27.35
N ILE A 79 -3.42 0.45 -26.58
CA ILE A 79 -4.40 -0.51 -27.07
C ILE A 79 -5.76 0.20 -27.00
N VAL A 80 -6.30 0.54 -28.17
CA VAL A 80 -7.61 1.17 -28.30
C VAL A 80 -8.68 0.22 -27.76
N GLY A 81 -9.41 0.63 -26.72
CA GLY A 81 -10.55 -0.08 -26.15
C GLY A 81 -10.24 -1.14 -25.08
N GLY A 82 -8.98 -1.33 -24.71
CA GLY A 82 -8.58 -2.22 -23.60
C GLY A 82 -8.33 -1.47 -22.30
N GLN A 83 -8.48 -2.17 -21.17
CA GLN A 83 -8.14 -1.68 -19.84
C GLN A 83 -6.76 -2.19 -19.39
N ALA A 84 -6.04 -2.93 -20.25
CA ALA A 84 -4.69 -3.35 -19.99
C ALA A 84 -3.73 -2.18 -20.10
N ALA A 85 -2.89 -2.00 -19.09
CA ALA A 85 -1.78 -1.04 -19.13
C ALA A 85 -0.74 -1.45 -20.16
N GLY A 86 0.03 -0.49 -20.69
CA GLY A 86 1.22 -0.80 -21.50
C GLY A 86 2.33 -1.44 -20.66
N VAL A 87 3.27 -2.08 -21.34
CA VAL A 87 4.42 -2.72 -20.67
C VAL A 87 5.22 -1.67 -19.90
N ASN A 88 5.36 -1.89 -18.59
CA ASN A 88 6.05 -0.97 -17.65
C ASN A 88 5.56 0.48 -17.68
N GLU A 89 4.34 0.71 -18.09
CA GLU A 89 3.74 2.04 -18.20
C GLU A 89 3.68 2.77 -16.85
N PHE A 90 3.47 2.04 -15.75
CA PHE A 90 3.41 2.55 -14.39
C PHE A 90 4.60 2.02 -13.57
N PRO A 91 5.80 2.61 -13.67
CA PRO A 91 7.04 2.05 -13.12
C PRO A 91 7.11 2.05 -11.59
N TRP A 92 6.17 2.70 -10.92
CA TRP A 92 6.04 2.68 -9.46
C TRP A 92 5.27 1.49 -8.90
N MET A 93 4.66 0.66 -9.77
CA MET A 93 3.86 -0.47 -9.32
C MET A 93 4.68 -1.49 -8.58
N ALA A 94 4.16 -1.93 -7.44
CA ALA A 94 4.70 -3.00 -6.62
C ALA A 94 3.66 -4.08 -6.41
N ARG A 95 4.04 -5.34 -6.70
CA ARG A 95 3.23 -6.51 -6.42
C ARG A 95 3.59 -7.11 -5.08
N LEU A 96 2.62 -7.26 -4.19
CA LEU A 96 2.81 -7.93 -2.91
C LEU A 96 2.39 -9.39 -2.99
N SER A 97 3.27 -10.29 -2.54
CA SER A 97 3.00 -11.72 -2.41
C SER A 97 3.33 -12.23 -1.01
N TYR A 98 2.48 -13.13 -0.53
CA TYR A 98 2.65 -13.83 0.74
C TYR A 98 2.73 -15.33 0.45
N PHE A 99 3.79 -16.01 0.90
CA PHE A 99 4.09 -17.37 0.48
C PHE A 99 4.04 -17.56 -1.06
N ASN A 100 4.61 -16.63 -1.81
CA ASN A 100 4.63 -16.58 -3.28
C ASN A 100 3.25 -16.46 -3.96
N ARG A 101 2.18 -16.22 -3.21
CA ARG A 101 0.85 -15.97 -3.77
C ARG A 101 0.58 -14.47 -3.78
N PHE A 102 0.21 -13.94 -4.94
CA PHE A 102 -0.24 -12.56 -5.09
C PHE A 102 -1.49 -12.31 -4.23
N TYR A 103 -1.54 -11.16 -3.53
CA TYR A 103 -2.70 -10.81 -2.72
C TYR A 103 -3.02 -9.31 -2.66
N CYS A 104 -2.05 -8.42 -2.84
CA CYS A 104 -2.22 -6.96 -2.80
C CYS A 104 -1.25 -6.26 -3.75
N GLY A 105 -1.59 -5.02 -4.10
CA GLY A 105 -0.72 -4.06 -4.74
C GLY A 105 0.00 -3.16 -3.76
N GLY A 106 0.86 -2.31 -4.29
CA GLY A 106 1.56 -1.24 -3.60
C GLY A 106 2.24 -0.31 -4.60
N MET A 107 2.90 0.72 -4.09
CA MET A 107 3.66 1.64 -4.94
C MET A 107 4.96 2.07 -4.28
N LEU A 108 6.01 2.15 -5.10
CA LEU A 108 7.31 2.67 -4.70
C LEU A 108 7.23 4.18 -4.51
N ILE A 109 7.69 4.72 -3.37
CA ILE A 109 7.71 6.16 -3.07
C ILE A 109 9.12 6.74 -2.98
N ASN A 110 10.11 5.90 -2.76
CA ASN A 110 11.53 6.19 -2.82
C ASN A 110 12.31 4.89 -3.03
N ASP A 111 13.63 4.92 -3.05
CA ASP A 111 14.45 3.73 -3.31
C ASP A 111 14.37 2.61 -2.27
N ARG A 112 13.68 2.82 -1.15
CA ARG A 112 13.65 1.89 -0.01
C ARG A 112 12.27 1.60 0.57
N TYR A 113 11.26 2.38 0.21
CA TYR A 113 9.93 2.29 0.81
C TYR A 113 8.82 2.11 -0.20
N VAL A 114 7.89 1.24 0.14
CA VAL A 114 6.64 1.00 -0.56
C VAL A 114 5.48 1.41 0.33
N LEU A 115 4.52 2.14 -0.23
CA LEU A 115 3.21 2.34 0.38
C LEU A 115 2.25 1.26 -0.08
N THR A 116 1.36 0.86 0.83
CA THR A 116 0.25 -0.05 0.59
C THR A 116 -0.87 0.21 1.61
N ALA A 117 -1.96 -0.52 1.54
CA ALA A 117 -3.02 -0.47 2.55
C ALA A 117 -2.61 -1.22 3.83
N ALA A 118 -3.05 -0.72 4.98
CA ALA A 118 -2.77 -1.36 6.26
C ALA A 118 -3.40 -2.74 6.39
N HIS A 119 -4.61 -2.94 5.81
CA HIS A 119 -5.27 -4.25 5.82
C HIS A 119 -4.49 -5.33 5.05
N CYS A 120 -3.61 -4.93 4.13
CA CYS A 120 -2.70 -5.85 3.42
C CYS A 120 -1.54 -6.34 4.30
N VAL A 121 -1.31 -5.74 5.47
CA VAL A 121 -0.09 -6.01 6.29
C VAL A 121 -0.41 -6.35 7.73
N LYS A 122 -1.44 -5.72 8.31
CA LYS A 122 -1.79 -5.90 9.72
C LYS A 122 -2.26 -7.31 9.99
N GLY A 123 -1.57 -8.02 10.88
CA GLY A 123 -1.82 -9.43 11.17
C GLY A 123 -0.97 -10.41 10.36
N PHE A 124 -0.20 -9.94 9.38
CA PHE A 124 0.74 -10.77 8.63
C PHE A 124 2.13 -10.77 9.28
N MET A 125 2.87 -11.85 9.06
CA MET A 125 4.31 -11.89 9.32
C MET A 125 5.02 -11.12 8.20
N TRP A 126 5.34 -9.84 8.42
CA TRP A 126 5.83 -8.92 7.40
C TRP A 126 7.10 -9.42 6.69
N PHE A 127 7.99 -10.14 7.37
CA PHE A 127 9.20 -10.74 6.78
C PHE A 127 8.90 -11.84 5.75
N MET A 128 7.66 -12.34 5.69
CA MET A 128 7.19 -13.29 4.66
C MET A 128 6.60 -12.59 3.45
N ILE A 129 6.46 -11.26 3.49
CA ILE A 129 5.97 -10.48 2.37
C ILE A 129 7.12 -10.25 1.39
N ARG A 130 6.87 -10.61 0.14
CA ARG A 130 7.75 -10.33 -0.99
C ARG A 130 7.15 -9.21 -1.83
N VAL A 131 8.00 -8.25 -2.20
CA VAL A 131 7.64 -7.08 -3.03
C VAL A 131 8.38 -7.19 -4.35
N THR A 132 7.64 -7.19 -5.46
CA THR A 132 8.18 -7.34 -6.82
C THR A 132 7.88 -6.07 -7.62
N PHE A 133 8.91 -5.56 -8.32
CA PHE A 133 8.88 -4.34 -9.14
C PHE A 133 9.20 -4.65 -10.59
N GLY A 134 8.81 -3.74 -11.51
CA GLY A 134 9.09 -3.89 -12.93
C GLY A 134 8.30 -5.03 -13.59
N GLU A 135 7.22 -5.47 -12.97
CA GLU A 135 6.38 -6.55 -13.47
C GLU A 135 5.17 -6.01 -14.25
N HIS A 136 4.90 -6.62 -15.37
CA HIS A 136 3.74 -6.33 -16.20
C HIS A 136 2.81 -7.55 -16.29
N ASP A 137 3.37 -8.70 -16.62
CA ASP A 137 2.67 -9.99 -16.68
C ASP A 137 3.14 -10.90 -15.54
N ARG A 138 2.32 -11.00 -14.47
CA ARG A 138 2.64 -11.82 -13.29
C ARG A 138 2.50 -13.33 -13.51
N CYS A 139 1.99 -13.77 -14.68
CA CYS A 139 1.83 -15.17 -15.04
C CYS A 139 2.94 -15.64 -15.98
N ASN A 140 3.77 -14.73 -16.50
CA ASN A 140 4.85 -15.03 -17.43
C ASN A 140 6.14 -14.34 -16.97
N GLU A 141 7.15 -15.12 -16.62
CA GLU A 141 8.44 -14.65 -16.11
C GLU A 141 9.40 -14.15 -17.23
N THR A 142 8.88 -13.72 -18.38
CA THR A 142 9.70 -13.24 -19.52
C THR A 142 10.54 -12.02 -19.15
N PHE A 143 10.06 -11.18 -18.25
CA PHE A 143 10.76 -10.04 -17.69
C PHE A 143 11.40 -10.48 -16.37
N ARG A 144 12.64 -10.05 -16.10
CA ARG A 144 13.31 -10.30 -14.81
C ARG A 144 12.94 -9.20 -13.82
N PRO A 145 11.86 -9.36 -13.03
CA PRO A 145 11.44 -8.35 -12.08
C PRO A 145 12.41 -8.29 -10.90
N GLU A 146 12.58 -7.09 -10.34
CA GLU A 146 13.33 -6.88 -9.11
C GLU A 146 12.47 -7.27 -7.90
N THR A 147 13.04 -8.07 -7.01
CA THR A 147 12.33 -8.53 -5.81
C THR A 147 13.07 -8.14 -4.54
N ARG A 148 12.31 -7.68 -3.54
CA ARG A 148 12.78 -7.38 -2.19
C ARG A 148 11.87 -8.04 -1.15
N PHE A 149 12.43 -8.23 0.04
CA PHE A 149 11.67 -8.64 1.23
C PHE A 149 11.38 -7.44 2.11
N VAL A 150 10.32 -7.53 2.90
CA VAL A 150 9.98 -6.50 3.87
C VAL A 150 10.84 -6.69 5.11
N LEU A 151 11.63 -5.67 5.46
CA LEU A 151 12.42 -5.62 6.69
C LEU A 151 11.58 -5.15 7.87
N ARG A 152 10.63 -4.24 7.62
CA ARG A 152 9.73 -3.66 8.64
C ARG A 152 8.45 -3.16 7.98
N ALA A 153 7.32 -3.38 8.65
CA ALA A 153 6.04 -2.76 8.31
C ALA A 153 5.66 -1.73 9.38
N ILE A 154 5.23 -0.54 8.95
CA ILE A 154 4.79 0.56 9.82
C ILE A 154 3.36 0.88 9.43
N VAL A 155 2.42 0.70 10.35
CA VAL A 155 0.98 0.94 10.17
C VAL A 155 0.56 2.18 10.96
N ASN A 156 -0.27 3.03 10.37
CA ASN A 156 -0.77 4.24 11.00
C ASN A 156 -2.14 4.00 11.64
N ASP A 157 -2.18 3.63 12.92
CA ASP A 157 -3.40 3.50 13.75
C ASP A 157 -4.65 3.02 12.99
N PHE A 158 -4.47 1.97 12.20
CA PHE A 158 -5.50 1.39 11.36
C PHE A 158 -6.56 0.65 12.16
N SER A 159 -7.83 0.88 11.83
CA SER A 159 -8.99 0.20 12.40
C SER A 159 -9.67 -0.73 11.40
N PHE A 160 -9.75 -2.03 11.71
CA PHE A 160 -10.54 -2.99 10.92
C PHE A 160 -12.06 -2.76 11.01
N THR A 161 -12.53 -2.00 12.01
CA THR A 161 -13.97 -1.78 12.20
C THR A 161 -14.57 -0.87 11.14
N ASN A 162 -13.81 0.14 10.72
CA ASN A 162 -14.27 1.17 9.78
C ASN A 162 -13.27 1.49 8.68
N PHE A 163 -12.17 0.76 8.60
CA PHE A 163 -11.08 0.98 7.64
C PHE A 163 -10.48 2.39 7.67
N ASN A 164 -10.61 3.12 8.79
CA ASN A 164 -9.94 4.40 8.94
C ASN A 164 -8.42 4.21 9.04
N ASN A 165 -7.66 5.15 8.46
CA ASN A 165 -6.20 5.11 8.39
C ASN A 165 -5.62 3.85 7.72
N ASP A 166 -6.25 3.41 6.64
CA ASP A 166 -5.83 2.21 5.91
C ASP A 166 -4.57 2.49 5.05
N ILE A 167 -3.45 2.67 5.74
CA ILE A 167 -2.15 2.98 5.13
C ILE A 167 -1.02 2.29 5.90
N ALA A 168 -0.06 1.76 5.17
CA ALA A 168 1.16 1.16 5.71
C ALA A 168 2.38 1.47 4.85
N LEU A 169 3.53 1.63 5.51
CA LEU A 169 4.85 1.72 4.92
C LEU A 169 5.57 0.39 5.07
N LEU A 170 6.11 -0.11 3.98
CA LEU A 170 6.98 -1.28 3.96
C LEU A 170 8.42 -0.83 3.72
N ARG A 171 9.28 -0.96 4.73
CA ARG A 171 10.71 -0.78 4.57
C ARG A 171 11.31 -2.04 3.96
N LEU A 172 11.97 -1.90 2.82
CA LEU A 172 12.60 -2.99 2.10
C LEU A 172 13.93 -3.38 2.75
N ASN A 173 14.32 -4.65 2.61
CA ASN A 173 15.57 -5.19 3.11
C ASN A 173 16.80 -4.56 2.43
N ASP A 174 16.66 -4.11 1.19
CA ASP A 174 17.69 -3.42 0.43
C ASP A 174 17.08 -2.35 -0.46
N ARG A 175 17.90 -1.41 -0.97
CA ARG A 175 17.48 -0.38 -1.92
C ARG A 175 17.11 -1.00 -3.26
N VAL A 176 16.16 -0.36 -3.94
CA VAL A 176 15.74 -0.76 -5.28
C VAL A 176 16.45 0.13 -6.30
N PRO A 177 17.02 -0.44 -7.38
CA PRO A 177 17.62 0.39 -8.43
C PRO A 177 16.55 1.21 -9.13
N ILE A 178 16.78 2.52 -9.26
CA ILE A 178 15.89 3.40 -10.04
C ILE A 178 16.30 3.30 -11.50
N THR A 179 15.38 2.83 -12.33
CA THR A 179 15.56 2.58 -13.77
C THR A 179 14.35 3.08 -14.54
N ASP A 180 14.32 2.89 -15.86
CA ASP A 180 13.13 3.21 -16.65
C ASP A 180 11.92 2.35 -16.31
N PHE A 181 12.12 1.18 -15.75
CA PHE A 181 11.07 0.23 -15.38
C PHE A 181 10.69 0.26 -13.90
N ILE A 182 11.49 0.94 -13.08
CA ILE A 182 11.30 1.03 -11.62
C ILE A 182 11.58 2.47 -11.20
N ARG A 183 10.52 3.26 -11.00
CA ARG A 183 10.59 4.66 -10.56
C ARG A 183 9.55 4.93 -9.48
N PRO A 184 9.86 5.77 -8.49
CA PRO A 184 8.88 6.18 -7.50
C PRO A 184 7.78 7.04 -8.09
N ILE A 185 6.57 6.94 -7.54
CA ILE A 185 5.51 7.93 -7.75
C ILE A 185 5.78 9.17 -6.89
N CYS A 186 5.33 10.35 -7.31
CA CYS A 186 5.44 11.56 -6.48
C CYS A 186 4.43 11.51 -5.33
N LEU A 187 4.80 12.02 -4.18
CA LEU A 187 3.85 12.31 -3.11
C LEU A 187 3.11 13.62 -3.42
N PRO A 188 1.85 13.78 -2.98
CA PRO A 188 1.12 15.02 -3.17
C PRO A 188 1.77 16.17 -2.38
N ASN A 189 1.55 17.40 -2.85
CA ASN A 189 1.98 18.57 -2.10
C ASN A 189 1.27 18.59 -0.74
N PRO A 190 1.98 18.73 0.39
CA PRO A 190 1.35 18.80 1.71
C PRO A 190 0.33 19.95 1.86
N LYS A 191 0.45 20.99 1.02
CA LYS A 191 -0.48 22.13 0.99
C LYS A 191 -1.66 21.93 0.02
N ALA A 192 -1.70 20.82 -0.73
CA ALA A 192 -2.82 20.52 -1.60
C ALA A 192 -4.10 20.35 -0.78
N THR A 193 -5.15 21.03 -1.18
CA THR A 193 -6.47 20.89 -0.56
C THR A 193 -7.27 19.79 -1.25
N ASP A 194 -8.25 19.23 -0.55
CA ASP A 194 -9.13 18.21 -1.12
C ASP A 194 -9.85 18.73 -2.37
N ALA A 195 -10.21 20.02 -2.37
CA ALA A 195 -10.85 20.69 -3.50
C ALA A 195 -10.02 20.65 -4.80
N SER A 196 -8.70 20.57 -4.69
CA SER A 196 -7.79 20.53 -5.85
C SER A 196 -7.98 19.28 -6.72
N TYR A 197 -8.55 18.23 -6.18
CA TYR A 197 -8.72 16.94 -6.85
C TYR A 197 -10.14 16.62 -7.28
N ILE A 198 -11.15 17.26 -6.65
CA ILE A 198 -12.56 16.98 -6.92
C ILE A 198 -12.90 17.28 -8.39
N GLY A 199 -13.61 16.34 -9.04
CA GLY A 199 -14.02 16.42 -10.44
C GLY A 199 -12.94 16.05 -11.45
N ARG A 200 -11.68 15.96 -11.03
CA ARG A 200 -10.58 15.51 -11.89
C ARG A 200 -10.53 14.00 -12.00
N LYS A 201 -9.99 13.51 -13.10
CA LYS A 201 -9.80 12.09 -13.35
C LYS A 201 -8.48 11.62 -12.77
N ALA A 202 -8.52 10.48 -12.11
CA ALA A 202 -7.39 9.77 -11.56
C ALA A 202 -7.37 8.34 -12.10
N ILE A 203 -6.21 7.69 -12.08
CA ILE A 203 -6.00 6.34 -12.61
C ILE A 203 -5.70 5.41 -11.44
N ALA A 204 -6.52 4.37 -11.28
CA ALA A 204 -6.19 3.24 -10.40
C ALA A 204 -5.55 2.13 -11.25
N THR A 205 -4.49 1.50 -10.72
CA THR A 205 -3.75 0.44 -11.41
C THR A 205 -3.53 -0.76 -10.51
N GLY A 206 -3.62 -1.97 -11.10
CA GLY A 206 -3.39 -3.21 -10.35
C GLY A 206 -3.59 -4.47 -11.17
N TRP A 207 -3.40 -5.61 -10.53
CA TRP A 207 -3.63 -6.95 -11.08
C TRP A 207 -4.87 -7.62 -10.48
N GLY A 208 -5.80 -6.83 -9.98
CA GLY A 208 -7.04 -7.32 -9.40
C GLY A 208 -7.94 -8.04 -10.40
N THR A 209 -9.09 -8.47 -9.93
CA THR A 209 -10.04 -9.19 -10.76
C THR A 209 -10.75 -8.23 -11.73
N LEU A 210 -10.97 -8.69 -12.96
CA LEU A 210 -11.66 -7.89 -14.00
C LEU A 210 -13.19 -7.86 -13.81
N LYS A 211 -13.69 -8.66 -12.91
CA LYS A 211 -15.09 -8.72 -12.48
C LYS A 211 -15.18 -9.25 -11.06
N GLU A 212 -16.23 -8.93 -10.39
CA GLU A 212 -16.51 -9.44 -9.03
C GLU A 212 -16.44 -10.96 -9.00
N GLU A 213 -15.78 -11.52 -7.96
CA GLU A 213 -15.51 -12.96 -7.79
C GLU A 213 -14.71 -13.62 -8.94
N GLY A 214 -14.05 -12.82 -9.76
CA GLY A 214 -13.22 -13.30 -10.86
C GLY A 214 -11.84 -13.77 -10.40
N LYS A 215 -11.01 -14.15 -11.36
CA LYS A 215 -9.57 -14.44 -11.14
C LYS A 215 -8.77 -13.14 -11.32
N PRO A 216 -7.75 -12.89 -10.49
CA PRO A 216 -6.84 -11.77 -10.69
C PRO A 216 -6.20 -11.78 -12.08
N SER A 217 -6.08 -10.60 -12.70
CA SER A 217 -5.49 -10.44 -14.02
C SER A 217 -4.00 -10.84 -14.03
N CYS A 218 -3.54 -11.50 -15.07
CA CYS A 218 -2.11 -11.71 -15.29
C CYS A 218 -1.42 -10.41 -15.69
N ILE A 219 -2.07 -9.63 -16.55
CA ILE A 219 -1.55 -8.37 -17.09
C ILE A 219 -1.99 -7.22 -16.19
N LEU A 220 -1.10 -6.26 -15.94
CA LEU A 220 -1.42 -5.03 -15.22
C LEU A 220 -2.57 -4.29 -15.93
N GLN A 221 -3.56 -3.86 -15.16
CA GLN A 221 -4.73 -3.13 -15.63
C GLN A 221 -4.70 -1.70 -15.15
N GLU A 222 -5.40 -0.80 -15.89
CA GLU A 222 -5.67 0.56 -15.48
C GLU A 222 -7.15 0.89 -15.62
N VAL A 223 -7.66 1.73 -14.73
CA VAL A 223 -9.02 2.29 -14.83
C VAL A 223 -8.99 3.76 -14.46
N GLU A 224 -9.57 4.60 -15.31
CA GLU A 224 -9.73 6.03 -15.07
C GLU A 224 -11.08 6.32 -14.42
N VAL A 225 -11.04 6.97 -13.25
CA VAL A 225 -12.23 7.33 -12.45
C VAL A 225 -12.17 8.78 -11.98
N PRO A 226 -13.31 9.50 -11.93
CA PRO A 226 -13.36 10.85 -11.37
C PRO A 226 -13.31 10.80 -9.84
N VAL A 227 -12.57 11.73 -9.24
CA VAL A 227 -12.61 11.97 -7.79
C VAL A 227 -13.90 12.72 -7.46
N ILE A 228 -14.63 12.26 -6.45
CA ILE A 228 -15.84 12.92 -5.96
C ILE A 228 -15.62 13.42 -4.52
N SER A 229 -16.32 14.49 -4.14
CA SER A 229 -16.23 14.96 -2.75
C SER A 229 -16.84 13.95 -1.78
N ASN A 230 -16.43 13.98 -0.52
CA ASN A 230 -16.99 13.10 0.49
C ASN A 230 -18.48 13.40 0.73
N GLU A 231 -18.90 14.66 0.58
CA GLU A 231 -20.31 15.07 0.65
C GLU A 231 -21.13 14.39 -0.44
N ARG A 232 -20.67 14.43 -1.70
CA ARG A 232 -21.32 13.74 -2.82
C ARG A 232 -21.28 12.23 -2.67
N CYS A 233 -20.16 11.68 -2.17
CA CYS A 233 -20.02 10.26 -1.89
C CYS A 233 -21.10 9.75 -0.93
N VAL A 234 -21.51 10.57 0.05
CA VAL A 234 -22.58 10.22 1.01
C VAL A 234 -23.96 10.56 0.47
N SER A 235 -24.13 11.70 -0.19
CA SER A 235 -25.48 12.17 -0.63
C SER A 235 -25.99 11.51 -1.90
N GLU A 236 -25.10 11.08 -2.79
CA GLU A 236 -25.44 10.51 -4.10
C GLU A 236 -25.23 8.99 -4.20
N THR A 237 -24.82 8.34 -3.11
CA THR A 237 -24.53 6.88 -3.08
C THR A 237 -25.17 6.21 -1.87
N ASN A 238 -24.97 4.88 -1.74
CA ASN A 238 -25.47 4.12 -0.59
C ASN A 238 -24.54 4.16 0.63
N TYR A 239 -23.44 4.92 0.59
CA TYR A 239 -22.58 5.13 1.73
C TYR A 239 -23.17 6.16 2.70
N THR A 240 -22.89 6.00 3.99
CA THR A 240 -23.37 6.91 5.03
C THR A 240 -22.23 7.77 5.59
N GLN A 241 -22.54 8.88 6.24
CA GLN A 241 -21.59 9.77 6.91
C GLN A 241 -20.69 9.03 7.92
N LYS A 242 -21.18 7.94 8.54
CA LYS A 242 -20.41 7.13 9.49
C LYS A 242 -19.39 6.23 8.81
N MET A 243 -19.60 5.91 7.54
CA MET A 243 -18.71 5.03 6.77
C MET A 243 -17.54 5.78 6.14
N ILE A 244 -17.77 7.02 5.69
CA ILE A 244 -16.76 7.83 4.97
C ILE A 244 -16.16 8.85 5.93
N THR A 245 -14.88 8.66 6.29
CA THR A 245 -14.12 9.58 7.15
C THR A 245 -13.36 10.62 6.31
N ASN A 246 -12.83 11.66 6.97
CA ASN A 246 -11.97 12.66 6.31
C ASN A 246 -10.63 12.08 5.80
N ASN A 247 -10.22 10.91 6.30
CA ASN A 247 -9.02 10.20 5.87
C ASN A 247 -9.27 9.30 4.65
N MET A 248 -10.48 9.34 4.12
CA MET A 248 -10.92 8.60 2.93
C MET A 248 -11.21 9.54 1.78
N LEU A 249 -11.10 9.03 0.57
CA LEU A 249 -11.40 9.69 -0.69
C LEU A 249 -12.25 8.72 -1.52
N CYS A 250 -13.35 9.21 -2.11
CA CYS A 250 -14.17 8.43 -3.01
C CYS A 250 -13.82 8.77 -4.47
N ALA A 251 -13.77 7.75 -5.33
CA ALA A 251 -13.63 7.94 -6.77
C ALA A 251 -14.45 6.89 -7.53
N GLY A 252 -15.11 7.33 -8.60
CA GLY A 252 -15.98 6.48 -9.40
C GLY A 252 -17.16 7.27 -9.99
N TYR A 253 -18.09 6.56 -10.58
CA TYR A 253 -19.28 7.12 -11.24
C TYR A 253 -20.55 6.77 -10.44
N PRO A 254 -21.03 7.65 -9.52
CA PRO A 254 -22.28 7.44 -8.80
C PRO A 254 -23.43 7.16 -9.76
N GLY A 255 -24.31 6.21 -9.42
CA GLY A 255 -25.46 5.84 -10.24
C GLY A 255 -25.17 4.96 -11.46
N VAL A 256 -23.94 4.98 -11.98
CA VAL A 256 -23.56 4.25 -13.21
C VAL A 256 -22.77 2.98 -12.88
N GLY A 257 -21.79 3.06 -11.99
CA GLY A 257 -20.83 1.98 -11.74
C GLY A 257 -19.94 1.71 -12.96
N GLN A 258 -19.74 0.45 -13.31
CA GLN A 258 -19.00 -0.09 -14.47
C GLN A 258 -17.47 0.10 -14.44
N LYS A 259 -16.93 1.09 -13.72
CA LYS A 259 -15.50 1.38 -13.61
C LYS A 259 -15.11 1.52 -12.15
N ASP A 260 -14.26 0.64 -11.66
CA ASP A 260 -13.79 0.60 -10.28
C ASP A 260 -12.53 -0.27 -10.16
N SER A 261 -11.83 -0.20 -9.04
CA SER A 261 -10.87 -1.19 -8.58
C SER A 261 -11.60 -2.41 -8.00
N CYS A 262 -10.96 -3.57 -8.02
CA CYS A 262 -11.58 -4.82 -7.56
C CYS A 262 -10.64 -5.64 -6.65
N GLN A 263 -11.05 -6.86 -6.27
CA GLN A 263 -10.26 -7.75 -5.40
C GLN A 263 -8.87 -7.99 -6.00
N GLY A 264 -7.83 -7.74 -5.21
CA GLY A 264 -6.43 -7.81 -5.61
C GLY A 264 -5.81 -6.46 -5.98
N ASP A 265 -6.60 -5.39 -6.24
CA ASP A 265 -6.09 -4.03 -6.40
C ASP A 265 -5.84 -3.34 -5.06
N SER A 266 -6.32 -3.92 -3.94
CA SER A 266 -6.08 -3.46 -2.56
C SER A 266 -4.63 -3.05 -2.34
N GLY A 267 -4.42 -1.88 -1.76
CA GLY A 267 -3.10 -1.33 -1.52
C GLY A 267 -2.43 -0.70 -2.74
N GLY A 268 -3.01 -0.84 -3.95
CA GLY A 268 -2.54 -0.20 -5.17
C GLY A 268 -2.81 1.31 -5.21
N PRO A 269 -2.19 2.04 -6.17
CA PRO A 269 -2.29 3.50 -6.25
C PRO A 269 -3.58 3.96 -6.93
N LEU A 270 -4.07 5.11 -6.47
CA LEU A 270 -4.88 6.03 -7.23
C LEU A 270 -4.00 7.24 -7.55
N ALA A 271 -3.57 7.35 -8.81
CA ALA A 271 -2.62 8.34 -9.29
C ALA A 271 -3.31 9.43 -10.11
N MET A 272 -2.88 10.68 -9.95
CA MET A 272 -3.40 11.80 -10.71
C MET A 272 -2.27 12.52 -11.43
N GLN A 273 -2.50 12.88 -12.70
CA GLN A 273 -1.53 13.62 -13.47
C GLN A 273 -1.52 15.10 -13.04
N ARG A 274 -0.34 15.63 -12.77
CA ARG A 274 -0.06 17.05 -12.51
C ARG A 274 -0.02 17.85 -13.81
N GLU A 275 0.05 19.16 -13.71
CA GLU A 275 0.25 20.06 -14.86
C GLU A 275 1.56 19.82 -15.59
N ASP A 276 2.62 19.45 -14.86
CA ASP A 276 3.94 19.10 -15.39
C ASP A 276 4.02 17.69 -15.99
N LYS A 277 2.87 17.03 -16.20
CA LYS A 277 2.69 15.69 -16.77
C LYS A 277 3.16 14.54 -15.90
N ARG A 278 3.74 14.78 -14.75
CA ARG A 278 4.10 13.73 -13.78
C ARG A 278 2.87 13.28 -12.99
N TYR A 279 2.94 12.09 -12.42
CA TYR A 279 1.87 11.52 -11.60
C TYR A 279 2.16 11.62 -10.11
N GLU A 280 1.16 12.02 -9.35
CA GLU A 280 1.20 12.04 -7.90
C GLU A 280 0.19 11.06 -7.31
N LEU A 281 0.53 10.50 -6.15
CA LEU A 281 -0.29 9.54 -5.42
C LEU A 281 -1.33 10.26 -4.57
N ILE A 282 -2.58 10.28 -4.98
CA ILE A 282 -3.66 10.92 -4.22
C ILE A 282 -4.44 9.96 -3.33
N GLY A 283 -4.45 8.66 -3.68
CA GLY A 283 -5.18 7.63 -2.94
C GLY A 283 -4.52 6.27 -2.95
N ILE A 284 -4.90 5.42 -2.00
CA ILE A 284 -4.52 4.00 -1.92
C ILE A 284 -5.82 3.20 -1.92
N VAL A 285 -5.94 2.20 -2.79
CA VAL A 285 -7.13 1.32 -2.86
C VAL A 285 -7.35 0.66 -1.50
N SER A 286 -8.49 0.94 -0.88
CA SER A 286 -8.80 0.50 0.48
C SER A 286 -9.98 -0.47 0.52
N TRP A 287 -11.19 -0.02 0.19
CA TRP A 287 -12.38 -0.86 0.26
C TRP A 287 -13.49 -0.36 -0.69
N GLY A 288 -14.49 -1.20 -0.89
CA GLY A 288 -15.69 -0.92 -1.64
C GLY A 288 -16.75 -1.99 -1.38
N ASN A 289 -17.98 -1.72 -1.73
CA ASN A 289 -19.06 -2.70 -1.63
C ASN A 289 -19.28 -3.40 -2.98
N GLY A 290 -18.58 -4.51 -3.19
CA GLY A 290 -18.47 -5.18 -4.47
C GLY A 290 -17.45 -4.49 -5.37
N CYS A 291 -17.58 -4.63 -6.69
CA CYS A 291 -16.73 -4.00 -7.68
C CYS A 291 -17.60 -3.39 -8.78
N ALA A 292 -17.38 -2.13 -9.07
CA ALA A 292 -18.06 -1.38 -10.14
C ALA A 292 -19.61 -1.41 -10.06
N ARG A 293 -20.16 -1.61 -8.86
CA ARG A 293 -21.63 -1.60 -8.63
C ARG A 293 -22.16 -0.17 -8.69
N PRO A 294 -23.31 0.06 -9.29
CA PRO A 294 -23.99 1.36 -9.20
C PRO A 294 -24.16 1.80 -7.73
N ASN A 295 -23.96 3.08 -7.45
CA ASN A 295 -24.05 3.68 -6.11
C ASN A 295 -23.05 3.17 -5.07
N TYR A 296 -21.97 2.51 -5.50
CA TYR A 296 -20.86 2.10 -4.63
C TYR A 296 -19.52 2.42 -5.29
N PRO A 297 -19.10 3.69 -5.33
CA PRO A 297 -17.78 4.05 -5.83
C PRO A 297 -16.69 3.48 -4.97
N GLY A 298 -15.49 3.33 -5.51
CA GLY A 298 -14.31 2.91 -4.75
C GLY A 298 -13.96 3.90 -3.64
N VAL A 299 -13.54 3.37 -2.49
CA VAL A 299 -13.06 4.15 -1.35
C VAL A 299 -11.57 3.92 -1.18
N TYR A 300 -10.84 5.01 -1.13
CA TYR A 300 -9.38 5.07 -1.10
C TYR A 300 -8.92 5.77 0.17
N THR A 301 -7.75 5.40 0.69
CA THR A 301 -7.10 6.20 1.73
C THR A 301 -6.63 7.51 1.11
N ARG A 302 -6.97 8.64 1.71
CA ARG A 302 -6.62 10.00 1.25
C ARG A 302 -5.17 10.34 1.62
N VAL A 303 -4.25 10.20 0.67
CA VAL A 303 -2.80 10.30 0.91
C VAL A 303 -2.37 11.69 1.39
N THR A 304 -3.05 12.76 0.97
CA THR A 304 -2.75 14.13 1.41
C THR A 304 -2.74 14.31 2.93
N ARG A 305 -3.53 13.50 3.66
CA ARG A 305 -3.60 13.51 5.13
C ARG A 305 -2.40 12.86 5.81
N PHE A 306 -1.59 12.10 5.05
CA PHE A 306 -0.52 11.28 5.61
C PHE A 306 0.87 11.64 5.10
N VAL A 307 1.03 12.68 4.28
CA VAL A 307 2.32 13.05 3.67
C VAL A 307 3.41 13.28 4.72
N GLU A 308 3.09 14.01 5.80
CA GLU A 308 4.03 14.24 6.89
C GLU A 308 4.41 12.94 7.62
N TRP A 309 3.41 12.09 7.91
CA TRP A 309 3.65 10.78 8.50
C TRP A 309 4.50 9.88 7.60
N ILE A 310 4.24 9.88 6.29
CA ILE A 310 5.04 9.13 5.30
C ILE A 310 6.49 9.59 5.36
N ARG A 311 6.75 10.89 5.27
CA ARG A 311 8.11 11.45 5.27
C ARG A 311 8.84 11.18 6.59
N ALA A 312 8.15 11.35 7.72
CA ALA A 312 8.72 11.10 9.04
C ALA A 312 9.13 9.64 9.27
N ASN A 313 8.42 8.68 8.65
CA ASN A 313 8.67 7.25 8.82
C ASN A 313 9.49 6.60 7.70
N SER A 314 9.95 7.38 6.71
CA SER A 314 10.74 6.90 5.58
C SER A 314 11.97 7.77 5.27
N TYR A 315 12.49 8.46 6.28
CA TYR A 315 13.57 9.46 6.18
C TYR A 315 14.91 8.87 5.68
N ASP A 316 15.17 7.57 5.87
CA ASP A 316 16.37 6.88 5.41
C ASP A 316 16.26 6.37 3.94
N GLY A 317 15.10 6.60 3.30
CA GLY A 317 14.91 6.43 1.87
C GLY A 317 15.28 7.70 1.10
N CYS A 318 15.76 7.52 -0.12
CA CYS A 318 16.09 8.64 -0.97
C CYS A 318 14.91 9.02 -1.86
N PHE A 319 14.27 10.15 -1.57
CA PHE A 319 13.19 10.66 -2.41
C PHE A 319 13.73 11.29 -3.67
N CYS A 320 13.08 11.00 -4.80
CA CYS A 320 13.35 11.67 -6.06
C CYS A 320 12.89 13.13 -6.02
N ASN A 321 13.48 13.98 -6.85
CA ASN A 321 13.09 15.37 -6.97
C ASN A 321 11.62 15.49 -7.42
N GLU A 322 10.87 16.31 -6.68
CA GLU A 322 9.48 16.69 -6.97
C GLU A 322 9.37 17.82 -7.99
#